data_4be53605d501e20805991a93d79787ba
#
_entry.id   4be53605d501e20805991a93d79787ba
#
_cell.length_a   1.000
_cell.length_b   1.000
_cell.length_c   1.000
_cell.angle_alpha   90.00
_cell.angle_beta   90.00
_cell.angle_gamma   90.00
#
_symmetry.space_group_name_H-M   'P 1'
#
loop_
_entity.id
_entity.type
_entity.pdbx_description
1 polymer ?
#
loop_
_entity_poly.entity_id
_entity_poly.type
_entity_poly.pdbx_seq_one_letter_code
_entity_poly.pdbx_strand_id
1 'polypeptide(L)'
;MFVKKKSICELEKCYSIAPFQQNGAPRFLVAAEKHAPCYLFSENGEKLETVWTEPGGVMTMQQVPGREDQFLATHKFYSPNDSAEARIVIATRRGENDWQIRTLVEAPFVHRFGILQRNGKAYLLVCCLKSGHDYKDDWTKPGKTFAALLPDNLDGFDETHQLPLTLLKDGMCHNHGYSMYFDHGVQTGVVTCDEGVFQFIPPENKQAGWQIRQLYDQPVSDAVLCDFDGDGEPE
;
A
#
# COMPACT_ATOMS: atom_id res chain seq x y z
N MET A 1 6.75 31.91 -6.36
CA MET A 1 7.37 30.58 -6.60
C MET A 1 7.20 30.27 -8.07
N PHE A 2 8.29 29.95 -8.80
CA PHE A 2 8.21 29.53 -10.21
C PHE A 2 8.33 28.02 -10.26
N VAL A 3 7.35 27.35 -10.85
CA VAL A 3 7.36 25.88 -11.06
C VAL A 3 7.68 25.60 -12.52
N LYS A 4 8.69 24.79 -12.76
CA LYS A 4 9.05 24.30 -14.09
C LYS A 4 8.61 22.85 -14.24
N LYS A 5 7.74 22.58 -15.20
CA LYS A 5 7.32 21.22 -15.57
C LYS A 5 8.36 20.58 -16.48
N LYS A 6 8.76 19.34 -16.17
CA LYS A 6 9.58 18.48 -17.02
C LYS A 6 8.85 17.14 -17.20
N SER A 7 8.61 16.73 -18.44
CA SER A 7 8.16 15.35 -18.73
C SER A 7 9.36 14.42 -18.63
N ILE A 8 9.25 13.31 -17.90
CA ILE A 8 10.34 12.34 -17.69
C ILE A 8 10.13 11.04 -18.47
N CYS A 9 8.89 10.59 -18.63
CA CYS A 9 8.51 9.48 -19.48
C CYS A 9 7.00 9.50 -19.78
N GLU A 10 6.58 8.65 -20.69
CA GLU A 10 5.18 8.29 -20.90
C GLU A 10 4.94 6.91 -20.30
N LEU A 11 3.84 6.77 -19.55
CA LEU A 11 3.39 5.52 -18.97
C LEU A 11 1.87 5.48 -19.04
N GLU A 12 1.32 4.52 -19.80
CA GLU A 12 -0.12 4.36 -19.93
C GLU A 12 -0.73 4.07 -18.56
N LYS A 13 -1.79 4.84 -18.20
CA LYS A 13 -2.44 4.71 -16.89
C LYS A 13 -1.45 4.76 -15.72
N CYS A 14 -0.49 5.68 -15.77
CA CYS A 14 0.38 5.99 -14.65
C CYS A 14 -0.47 6.32 -13.42
N TYR A 15 -0.27 5.59 -12.33
CA TYR A 15 -1.10 5.70 -11.13
C TYR A 15 -0.29 5.81 -9.84
N SER A 16 0.56 4.84 -9.56
CA SER A 16 1.27 4.75 -8.29
C SER A 16 2.69 5.31 -8.39
N ILE A 17 3.06 6.13 -7.40
CA ILE A 17 4.42 6.63 -7.22
C ILE A 17 4.83 6.39 -5.77
N ALA A 18 6.06 5.93 -5.54
CA ALA A 18 6.59 5.70 -4.20
C ALA A 18 8.07 6.11 -4.08
N PRO A 19 8.48 6.71 -2.96
CA PRO A 19 9.89 6.92 -2.67
C PRO A 19 10.58 5.56 -2.48
N PHE A 20 11.86 5.51 -2.87
CA PHE A 20 12.71 4.33 -2.74
C PHE A 20 14.14 4.75 -2.46
N GLN A 21 14.77 4.13 -1.48
CA GLN A 21 16.21 4.30 -1.21
C GLN A 21 16.95 3.11 -1.80
N GLN A 22 18.03 3.39 -2.54
CA GLN A 22 18.87 2.36 -3.14
C GLN A 22 20.34 2.75 -3.02
N ASN A 23 21.14 1.94 -2.32
CA ASN A 23 22.56 2.19 -2.08
C ASN A 23 22.82 3.59 -1.46
N GLY A 24 21.98 3.98 -0.49
CA GLY A 24 22.02 5.28 0.16
C GLY A 24 21.58 6.47 -0.71
N ALA A 25 21.11 6.24 -1.93
CA ALA A 25 20.67 7.30 -2.83
C ALA A 25 19.14 7.35 -2.96
N PRO A 26 18.52 8.55 -2.93
CA PRO A 26 17.09 8.71 -3.13
C PRO A 26 16.69 8.35 -4.57
N ARG A 27 15.61 7.59 -4.69
CA ARG A 27 14.99 7.13 -5.93
C ARG A 27 13.48 7.25 -5.81
N PHE A 28 12.77 6.99 -6.88
CA PHE A 28 11.34 6.75 -6.82
C PHE A 28 10.89 5.71 -7.84
N LEU A 29 9.83 5.00 -7.47
CA LEU A 29 9.16 4.00 -8.30
C LEU A 29 7.92 4.63 -8.94
N VAL A 30 7.63 4.25 -10.17
CA VAL A 30 6.40 4.65 -10.87
C VAL A 30 5.79 3.42 -11.52
N ALA A 31 4.51 3.18 -11.30
CA ALA A 31 3.81 2.02 -11.82
C ALA A 31 2.41 2.37 -12.33
N ALA A 32 1.86 1.49 -13.15
CA ALA A 32 0.58 1.67 -13.83
C ALA A 32 -0.57 0.94 -13.14
N GLU A 33 -1.77 1.52 -13.25
CA GLU A 33 -3.04 0.90 -12.87
C GLU A 33 -3.39 -0.31 -13.74
N LYS A 34 -3.06 -0.27 -15.03
CA LYS A 34 -3.39 -1.34 -15.99
C LYS A 34 -2.18 -2.25 -16.28
N HIS A 35 -2.04 -2.71 -17.51
CA HIS A 35 -1.06 -3.71 -17.95
C HIS A 35 0.30 -3.13 -18.34
N ALA A 36 0.66 -1.98 -17.80
CA ALA A 36 1.92 -1.31 -18.13
C ALA A 36 3.00 -1.54 -17.07
N PRO A 37 4.28 -1.25 -17.40
CA PRO A 37 5.42 -1.54 -16.53
C PRO A 37 5.45 -0.78 -15.21
N CYS A 38 6.38 -1.22 -14.34
CA CYS A 38 6.93 -0.43 -13.24
C CYS A 38 8.37 -0.03 -13.56
N TYR A 39 8.69 1.23 -13.29
CA TYR A 39 10.01 1.79 -13.50
C TYR A 39 10.61 2.34 -12.22
N LEU A 40 11.94 2.21 -12.12
CA LEU A 40 12.75 2.88 -11.11
C LEU A 40 13.42 4.11 -11.74
N PHE A 41 13.33 5.25 -11.06
CA PHE A 41 13.93 6.52 -11.48
C PHE A 41 14.92 7.04 -10.45
N SER A 42 15.92 7.79 -10.93
CA SER A 42 16.74 8.66 -10.09
C SER A 42 15.89 9.82 -9.53
N GLU A 43 16.37 10.49 -8.49
CA GLU A 43 15.74 11.70 -7.95
C GLU A 43 15.54 12.81 -9.00
N ASN A 44 16.39 12.84 -10.03
CA ASN A 44 16.35 13.81 -11.13
C ASN A 44 15.40 13.39 -12.28
N GLY A 45 14.74 12.23 -12.17
CA GLY A 45 13.79 11.71 -13.14
C GLY A 45 14.43 10.98 -14.33
N GLU A 46 15.64 10.47 -14.19
CA GLU A 46 16.25 9.57 -15.18
C GLU A 46 15.74 8.14 -14.94
N LYS A 47 15.21 7.49 -15.97
CA LYS A 47 14.83 6.08 -15.86
C LYS A 47 16.06 5.21 -15.71
N LEU A 48 16.16 4.52 -14.57
CA LEU A 48 17.30 3.66 -14.25
C LEU A 48 17.04 2.20 -14.64
N GLU A 49 15.88 1.66 -14.25
CA GLU A 49 15.57 0.24 -14.43
C GLU A 49 14.09 0.03 -14.80
N THR A 50 13.81 -1.08 -15.44
CA THR A 50 12.46 -1.64 -15.54
C THR A 50 12.33 -2.74 -14.48
N VAL A 51 11.45 -2.52 -13.49
CA VAL A 51 11.26 -3.46 -12.39
C VAL A 51 10.47 -4.69 -12.85
N TRP A 52 9.41 -4.47 -13.63
CA TRP A 52 8.67 -5.48 -14.38
C TRP A 52 7.99 -4.85 -15.59
N THR A 53 7.64 -5.68 -16.56
CA THR A 53 6.89 -5.26 -17.74
C THR A 53 5.39 -5.49 -17.57
N GLU A 54 5.02 -6.60 -16.93
CA GLU A 54 3.67 -7.05 -16.61
C GLU A 54 3.71 -7.96 -15.36
N PRO A 55 2.61 -8.10 -14.61
CA PRO A 55 1.35 -7.37 -14.71
C PRO A 55 1.45 -5.99 -14.06
N GLY A 56 0.50 -5.09 -14.42
CA GLY A 56 0.27 -3.85 -13.69
C GLY A 56 -0.77 -4.06 -12.56
N GLY A 57 -1.75 -3.16 -12.50
CA GLY A 57 -2.74 -3.18 -11.42
C GLY A 57 -2.16 -2.69 -10.10
N VAL A 58 -1.29 -1.66 -10.18
CA VAL A 58 -0.50 -1.19 -9.03
C VAL A 58 -1.17 0.05 -8.43
N MET A 59 -1.84 -0.15 -7.30
CA MET A 59 -2.51 0.92 -6.56
C MET A 59 -1.62 1.50 -5.47
N THR A 60 -0.71 0.69 -4.91
CA THR A 60 0.17 1.07 -3.82
C THR A 60 1.52 0.39 -3.96
N MET A 61 2.59 1.14 -3.65
CA MET A 61 3.94 0.63 -3.48
C MET A 61 4.53 1.21 -2.19
N GLN A 62 5.30 0.42 -1.46
CA GLN A 62 6.02 0.90 -0.28
C GLN A 62 7.30 0.09 -0.08
N GLN A 63 8.41 0.78 0.17
CA GLN A 63 9.69 0.14 0.51
C GLN A 63 9.58 -0.63 1.83
N VAL A 64 10.18 -1.82 1.87
CA VAL A 64 10.27 -2.60 3.11
C VAL A 64 11.24 -1.88 4.06
N PRO A 65 10.84 -1.59 5.31
CA PRO A 65 11.70 -0.88 6.25
C PRO A 65 13.04 -1.56 6.45
N GLY A 66 14.12 -0.76 6.37
CA GLY A 66 15.49 -1.26 6.52
C GLY A 66 16.05 -2.04 5.33
N ARG A 67 15.31 -2.16 4.22
CA ARG A 67 15.73 -2.88 3.01
C ARG A 67 15.80 -1.92 1.81
N GLU A 68 17.00 -1.71 1.30
CA GLU A 68 17.24 -0.88 0.10
C GLU A 68 17.09 -1.65 -1.22
N ASP A 69 16.83 -2.95 -1.12
CA ASP A 69 16.68 -3.88 -2.23
C ASP A 69 15.25 -4.42 -2.40
N GLN A 70 14.32 -4.05 -1.48
CA GLN A 70 12.97 -4.62 -1.46
C GLN A 70 11.86 -3.59 -1.27
N PHE A 71 10.76 -3.78 -2.00
CA PHE A 71 9.50 -3.10 -1.75
C PHE A 71 8.31 -4.02 -1.96
N LEU A 72 7.17 -3.66 -1.39
CA LEU A 72 5.89 -4.29 -1.62
C LEU A 72 5.08 -3.48 -2.63
N ALA A 73 4.29 -4.17 -3.44
CA ALA A 73 3.37 -3.56 -4.40
C ALA A 73 2.06 -4.35 -4.50
N THR A 74 0.95 -3.66 -4.76
CA THR A 74 -0.24 -4.35 -5.26
C THR A 74 -0.02 -4.76 -6.71
N HIS A 75 -0.53 -5.91 -7.11
CA HIS A 75 -0.61 -6.39 -8.49
C HIS A 75 -2.03 -6.83 -8.83
N LYS A 76 -2.40 -6.73 -10.11
CA LYS A 76 -3.66 -7.23 -10.68
C LYS A 76 -4.92 -6.56 -10.13
N PHE A 77 -4.83 -5.35 -9.64
CA PHE A 77 -5.99 -4.50 -9.40
C PHE A 77 -6.25 -3.63 -10.62
N TYR A 78 -6.96 -4.13 -11.62
CA TYR A 78 -7.19 -3.41 -12.88
C TYR A 78 -8.42 -2.48 -12.83
N SER A 79 -9.34 -2.78 -11.95
CA SER A 79 -10.52 -1.96 -11.62
C SER A 79 -11.26 -2.58 -10.44
N PRO A 80 -12.25 -1.88 -9.82
CA PRO A 80 -13.10 -2.49 -8.78
C PRO A 80 -13.82 -3.76 -9.22
N ASN A 81 -14.06 -3.93 -10.52
CA ASN A 81 -14.72 -5.10 -11.09
C ASN A 81 -13.75 -6.13 -11.71
N ASP A 82 -12.47 -5.84 -11.71
CA ASP A 82 -11.41 -6.70 -12.24
C ASP A 82 -10.20 -6.67 -11.30
N SER A 83 -10.39 -7.25 -10.13
CA SER A 83 -9.39 -7.32 -9.05
C SER A 83 -9.59 -8.52 -8.12
N ALA A 84 -10.34 -9.53 -8.56
CA ALA A 84 -10.50 -10.77 -7.80
C ALA A 84 -9.18 -11.56 -7.64
N GLU A 85 -8.22 -11.35 -8.56
CA GLU A 85 -6.88 -11.92 -8.49
C GLU A 85 -5.83 -10.97 -7.87
N ALA A 86 -6.28 -9.83 -7.32
CA ALA A 86 -5.38 -8.87 -6.73
C ALA A 86 -4.59 -9.48 -5.56
N ARG A 87 -3.35 -9.05 -5.42
CA ARG A 87 -2.39 -9.55 -4.44
C ARG A 87 -1.40 -8.49 -4.05
N ILE A 88 -0.67 -8.73 -2.98
CA ILE A 88 0.53 -7.98 -2.62
C ILE A 88 1.74 -8.83 -2.99
N VAL A 89 2.68 -8.24 -3.72
CA VAL A 89 3.92 -8.88 -4.13
C VAL A 89 5.13 -8.27 -3.44
N ILE A 90 6.20 -9.05 -3.35
CA ILE A 90 7.53 -8.63 -2.94
C ILE A 90 8.36 -8.46 -4.22
N ALA A 91 8.84 -7.26 -4.47
CA ALA A 91 9.83 -7.00 -5.50
C ALA A 91 11.21 -6.92 -4.84
N THR A 92 12.10 -7.82 -5.21
CA THR A 92 13.48 -7.88 -4.68
C THR A 92 14.47 -7.68 -5.81
N ARG A 93 15.32 -6.66 -5.67
CA ARG A 93 16.41 -6.41 -6.60
C ARG A 93 17.55 -7.39 -6.35
N ARG A 94 17.93 -8.16 -7.35
CA ARG A 94 19.04 -9.15 -7.31
C ARG A 94 20.32 -8.61 -7.97
N GLY A 95 20.17 -7.64 -8.87
CA GLY A 95 21.25 -7.02 -9.62
C GLY A 95 20.74 -5.86 -10.47
N GLU A 96 21.56 -5.31 -11.34
CA GLU A 96 21.16 -4.29 -12.30
C GLU A 96 20.17 -4.88 -13.31
N ASN A 97 18.97 -4.26 -13.42
CA ASN A 97 17.85 -4.74 -14.24
C ASN A 97 17.41 -6.18 -13.92
N ASP A 98 17.75 -6.70 -12.74
CA ASP A 98 17.37 -8.03 -12.27
C ASP A 98 16.49 -7.92 -11.02
N TRP A 99 15.18 -8.07 -11.21
CA TRP A 99 14.17 -8.01 -10.18
C TRP A 99 13.39 -9.31 -10.08
N GLN A 100 13.37 -9.89 -8.90
CA GLN A 100 12.55 -11.05 -8.59
C GLN A 100 11.22 -10.58 -7.98
N ILE A 101 10.11 -10.98 -8.59
CA ILE A 101 8.76 -10.67 -8.12
C ILE A 101 8.13 -11.95 -7.58
N ARG A 102 7.69 -11.95 -6.32
CA ARG A 102 7.05 -13.10 -5.66
C ARG A 102 5.78 -12.65 -4.95
N THR A 103 4.80 -13.51 -4.84
CA THR A 103 3.59 -13.24 -4.05
C THR A 103 3.93 -13.24 -2.56
N LEU A 104 3.56 -12.16 -1.86
CA LEU A 104 3.55 -12.12 -0.40
C LEU A 104 2.25 -12.71 0.14
N VAL A 105 1.13 -12.27 -0.42
CA VAL A 105 -0.20 -12.72 -0.04
C VAL A 105 -1.22 -12.39 -1.14
N GLU A 106 -2.09 -13.35 -1.43
CA GLU A 106 -3.30 -13.10 -2.20
C GLU A 106 -4.30 -12.33 -1.34
N ALA A 107 -4.73 -11.20 -1.83
CA ALA A 107 -5.68 -10.32 -1.16
C ALA A 107 -6.67 -9.78 -2.20
N PRO A 108 -7.70 -10.56 -2.56
CA PRO A 108 -8.69 -10.14 -3.53
C PRO A 108 -9.22 -8.73 -3.24
N PHE A 109 -9.29 -7.91 -4.30
CA PHE A 109 -9.73 -6.51 -4.23
C PHE A 109 -8.86 -5.59 -3.36
N VAL A 110 -7.61 -5.95 -3.03
CA VAL A 110 -6.70 -5.05 -2.31
C VAL A 110 -6.43 -3.80 -3.14
N HIS A 111 -6.78 -2.65 -2.58
CA HIS A 111 -6.58 -1.34 -3.19
C HIS A 111 -5.42 -0.58 -2.55
N ARG A 112 -5.38 -0.56 -1.22
CA ARG A 112 -4.31 0.10 -0.46
C ARG A 112 -3.71 -0.86 0.56
N PHE A 113 -2.46 -0.61 0.88
CA PHE A 113 -1.81 -1.19 2.06
C PHE A 113 -0.81 -0.19 2.63
N GLY A 114 -0.41 -0.42 3.87
CA GLY A 114 0.67 0.33 4.48
C GLY A 114 1.52 -0.55 5.39
N ILE A 115 2.79 -0.19 5.52
CA ILE A 115 3.71 -0.79 6.48
C ILE A 115 3.89 0.20 7.61
N LEU A 116 3.41 -0.16 8.80
CA LEU A 116 3.48 0.63 10.03
C LEU A 116 4.57 0.07 10.93
N GLN A 117 5.34 0.93 11.57
CA GLN A 117 6.40 0.52 12.49
C GLN A 117 6.04 0.90 13.93
N ARG A 118 6.24 -0.03 14.87
CA ARG A 118 6.12 0.21 16.30
C ARG A 118 7.08 -0.69 17.08
N ASN A 119 7.85 -0.12 17.97
CA ASN A 119 8.76 -0.85 18.87
C ASN A 119 9.68 -1.85 18.15
N GLY A 120 10.26 -1.44 17.01
CA GLY A 120 11.16 -2.26 16.20
C GLY A 120 10.46 -3.41 15.44
N LYS A 121 9.14 -3.41 15.34
CA LYS A 121 8.35 -4.33 14.53
C LYS A 121 7.69 -3.60 13.37
N ALA A 122 7.55 -4.29 12.25
CA ALA A 122 6.78 -3.84 11.10
C ALA A 122 5.45 -4.61 11.02
N TYR A 123 4.38 -3.90 10.70
CA TYR A 123 3.04 -4.45 10.55
C TYR A 123 2.49 -4.05 9.19
N LEU A 124 2.00 -5.01 8.43
CA LEU A 124 1.28 -4.77 7.19
C LEU A 124 -0.20 -4.55 7.52
N LEU A 125 -0.75 -3.41 7.09
CA LEU A 125 -2.18 -3.12 7.09
C LEU A 125 -2.68 -3.19 5.66
N VAL A 126 -3.74 -3.97 5.39
CA VAL A 126 -4.24 -4.28 4.04
C VAL A 126 -5.69 -3.85 3.92
N CYS A 127 -6.01 -3.00 2.97
CA CYS A 127 -7.34 -2.46 2.71
C CYS A 127 -7.90 -3.03 1.41
N CYS A 128 -8.90 -3.91 1.50
CA CYS A 128 -9.60 -4.44 0.35
C CYS A 128 -10.85 -3.61 0.07
N LEU A 129 -10.96 -3.07 -1.13
CA LEU A 129 -12.00 -2.12 -1.55
C LEU A 129 -13.41 -2.69 -1.42
N LYS A 130 -13.55 -3.98 -1.72
CA LYS A 130 -14.75 -4.81 -1.54
C LYS A 130 -14.33 -6.26 -1.33
N SER A 131 -15.25 -7.16 -1.05
CA SER A 131 -14.95 -8.58 -0.82
C SER A 131 -15.53 -9.52 -1.89
N GLY A 132 -16.05 -8.97 -2.97
CA GLY A 132 -16.60 -9.73 -4.09
C GLY A 132 -17.59 -8.91 -4.91
N HIS A 133 -18.14 -9.54 -5.94
CA HIS A 133 -19.28 -9.05 -6.71
C HIS A 133 -19.95 -10.22 -7.42
N ASP A 134 -21.25 -10.15 -7.64
CA ASP A 134 -22.01 -11.12 -8.41
C ASP A 134 -22.32 -10.62 -9.83
N TYR A 135 -22.26 -9.30 -10.04
CA TYR A 135 -22.44 -8.63 -11.33
C TYR A 135 -21.57 -7.37 -11.39
N LYS A 136 -21.41 -6.78 -12.57
CA LYS A 136 -20.66 -5.54 -12.75
C LYS A 136 -21.25 -4.42 -11.87
N ASP A 137 -20.38 -3.67 -11.20
CA ASP A 137 -20.73 -2.56 -10.29
C ASP A 137 -21.58 -2.99 -9.09
N ASP A 138 -21.48 -4.26 -8.68
CA ASP A 138 -22.04 -4.74 -7.43
C ASP A 138 -21.17 -4.29 -6.24
N TRP A 139 -21.75 -3.52 -5.33
CA TRP A 139 -21.13 -3.02 -4.09
C TRP A 139 -21.78 -3.59 -2.84
N THR A 140 -22.61 -4.62 -2.96
CA THR A 140 -23.31 -5.26 -1.83
C THR A 140 -22.39 -6.08 -0.94
N LYS A 141 -21.17 -6.38 -1.41
CA LYS A 141 -20.14 -7.12 -0.66
C LYS A 141 -19.06 -6.14 -0.16
N PRO A 142 -19.20 -5.59 1.07
CA PRO A 142 -18.34 -4.54 1.57
C PRO A 142 -16.87 -4.97 1.64
N GLY A 143 -15.99 -3.99 1.68
CA GLY A 143 -14.56 -4.18 1.87
C GLY A 143 -14.21 -4.58 3.30
N LYS A 144 -12.92 -4.89 3.47
CA LYS A 144 -12.34 -5.38 4.73
C LYS A 144 -10.96 -4.81 4.93
N THR A 145 -10.59 -4.65 6.19
CA THR A 145 -9.21 -4.31 6.57
C THR A 145 -8.60 -5.47 7.35
N PHE A 146 -7.43 -5.90 6.88
CA PHE A 146 -6.64 -6.97 7.49
C PHE A 146 -5.30 -6.45 7.98
N ALA A 147 -4.62 -7.22 8.80
CA ALA A 147 -3.24 -6.97 9.16
C ALA A 147 -2.43 -8.25 9.35
N ALA A 148 -1.10 -8.08 9.29
CA ALA A 148 -0.14 -9.11 9.65
C ALA A 148 1.10 -8.49 10.31
N LEU A 149 1.76 -9.23 11.18
CA LEU A 149 3.14 -8.92 11.55
C LEU A 149 4.04 -9.24 10.35
N LEU A 150 4.78 -8.25 9.86
CA LEU A 150 5.71 -8.44 8.74
C LEU A 150 7.04 -8.96 9.30
N PRO A 151 7.50 -10.14 8.88
CA PRO A 151 8.80 -10.66 9.31
C PRO A 151 9.97 -9.84 8.77
N ASP A 152 11.10 -9.84 9.46
CA ASP A 152 12.30 -9.16 9.02
C ASP A 152 12.87 -9.75 7.71
N ASN A 153 12.61 -11.05 7.45
CA ASN A 153 12.98 -11.74 6.21
C ASN A 153 11.73 -12.19 5.46
N LEU A 154 11.60 -11.76 4.21
CA LEU A 154 10.49 -12.10 3.31
C LEU A 154 10.88 -13.16 2.26
N ASP A 155 12.08 -13.73 2.31
CA ASP A 155 12.57 -14.64 1.27
C ASP A 155 11.81 -15.99 1.20
N GLY A 156 11.14 -16.36 2.28
CA GLY A 156 10.36 -17.60 2.35
C GLY A 156 8.93 -17.50 1.78
N PHE A 157 8.47 -16.31 1.36
CA PHE A 157 7.10 -16.14 0.84
C PHE A 157 7.06 -16.23 -0.68
N ASP A 158 6.07 -16.98 -1.19
CA ASP A 158 5.73 -17.15 -2.60
C ASP A 158 4.24 -17.55 -2.73
N GLU A 159 3.83 -18.01 -3.91
CA GLU A 159 2.47 -18.48 -4.21
C GLU A 159 2.03 -19.68 -3.34
N THR A 160 2.99 -20.48 -2.85
CA THR A 160 2.72 -21.68 -2.05
C THR A 160 2.81 -21.46 -0.56
N HIS A 161 3.50 -20.40 -0.13
CA HIS A 161 3.70 -20.02 1.26
C HIS A 161 3.45 -18.53 1.45
N GLN A 162 2.24 -18.18 1.82
CA GLN A 162 1.78 -16.80 1.90
C GLN A 162 1.75 -16.27 3.34
N LEU A 163 1.88 -14.96 3.49
CA LEU A 163 1.76 -14.28 4.78
C LEU A 163 0.32 -14.37 5.31
N PRO A 164 0.08 -14.97 6.49
CA PRO A 164 -1.26 -15.08 7.03
C PRO A 164 -1.80 -13.70 7.46
N LEU A 165 -2.99 -13.34 6.97
CA LEU A 165 -3.68 -12.12 7.33
C LEU A 165 -4.71 -12.36 8.44
N THR A 166 -4.78 -11.44 9.38
CA THR A 166 -5.82 -11.39 10.43
C THR A 166 -6.84 -10.31 10.08
N LEU A 167 -8.12 -10.65 10.05
CA LEU A 167 -9.20 -9.68 9.87
C LEU A 167 -9.26 -8.73 11.08
N LEU A 168 -9.18 -7.43 10.82
CA LEU A 168 -9.33 -6.39 11.82
C LEU A 168 -10.73 -5.77 11.82
N LYS A 169 -11.25 -5.46 10.64
CA LYS A 169 -12.56 -4.83 10.48
C LYS A 169 -13.22 -5.30 9.19
N ASP A 170 -14.50 -5.67 9.29
CA ASP A 170 -15.42 -5.99 8.18
C ASP A 170 -16.42 -4.86 7.97
N GLY A 171 -17.20 -4.94 6.90
CA GLY A 171 -18.30 -4.02 6.64
C GLY A 171 -17.83 -2.62 6.28
N MET A 172 -16.75 -2.49 5.51
CA MET A 172 -16.19 -1.22 5.06
C MET A 172 -16.48 -1.02 3.55
N CYS A 173 -17.66 -0.47 3.24
CA CYS A 173 -18.04 -0.19 1.85
C CYS A 173 -17.10 0.87 1.24
N HIS A 174 -16.68 0.66 -0.01
CA HIS A 174 -15.72 1.54 -0.67
C HIS A 174 -14.48 1.83 0.20
N ASN A 175 -13.87 0.78 0.75
CA ASN A 175 -12.65 0.88 1.59
C ASN A 175 -11.46 1.34 0.73
N HIS A 176 -11.42 2.64 0.43
CA HIS A 176 -10.63 3.23 -0.65
C HIS A 176 -9.35 3.92 -0.19
N GLY A 177 -9.47 4.85 0.72
CA GLY A 177 -8.35 5.71 1.11
C GLY A 177 -7.47 5.09 2.20
N TYR A 178 -6.18 5.38 2.12
CA TYR A 178 -5.21 5.06 3.15
C TYR A 178 -4.18 6.18 3.25
N SER A 179 -3.93 6.63 4.47
CA SER A 179 -2.80 7.48 4.80
C SER A 179 -2.13 7.01 6.10
N MET A 180 -0.87 7.37 6.28
CA MET A 180 -0.13 7.11 7.52
C MET A 180 -0.05 8.40 8.32
N TYR A 181 -0.28 8.30 9.62
CA TYR A 181 -0.19 9.42 10.57
C TYR A 181 0.65 9.02 11.78
N PHE A 182 1.41 9.98 12.33
CA PHE A 182 2.14 9.81 13.58
C PHE A 182 1.29 10.34 14.75
N ASP A 183 0.60 9.42 15.44
CA ASP A 183 -0.17 9.72 16.63
C ASP A 183 0.74 9.62 17.87
N HIS A 184 1.15 10.75 18.44
CA HIS A 184 2.09 10.82 19.57
C HIS A 184 3.36 9.97 19.37
N GLY A 185 3.92 10.03 18.17
CA GLY A 185 5.14 9.29 17.79
C GLY A 185 4.93 7.82 17.39
N VAL A 186 3.68 7.34 17.38
CA VAL A 186 3.32 6.00 16.91
C VAL A 186 2.79 6.08 15.47
N GLN A 187 3.35 5.31 14.56
CA GLN A 187 2.79 5.19 13.20
C GLN A 187 1.44 4.49 13.25
N THR A 188 0.42 5.12 12.70
CA THR A 188 -0.94 4.59 12.62
C THR A 188 -1.45 4.67 11.18
N GLY A 189 -2.35 3.76 10.80
CA GLY A 189 -3.02 3.81 9.50
C GLY A 189 -4.38 4.49 9.62
N VAL A 190 -4.64 5.46 8.77
CA VAL A 190 -5.94 6.13 8.63
C VAL A 190 -6.60 5.58 7.37
N VAL A 191 -7.75 4.96 7.52
CA VAL A 191 -8.48 4.27 6.46
C VAL A 191 -9.86 4.86 6.30
N THR A 192 -10.30 5.08 5.06
CA THR A 192 -11.59 5.72 4.75
C THR A 192 -12.49 4.79 3.96
N CYS A 193 -13.78 4.88 4.25
CA CYS A 193 -14.86 4.12 3.61
C CYS A 193 -16.19 4.87 3.74
N ASP A 194 -17.28 4.28 3.28
CA ASP A 194 -18.63 4.88 3.42
C ASP A 194 -19.09 4.96 4.89
N GLU A 195 -18.58 4.08 5.75
CA GLU A 195 -18.88 4.08 7.18
C GLU A 195 -18.04 5.10 7.95
N GLY A 196 -17.11 5.80 7.30
CA GLY A 196 -16.34 6.89 7.89
C GLY A 196 -14.83 6.77 7.79
N VAL A 197 -14.15 7.41 8.73
CA VAL A 197 -12.69 7.42 8.88
C VAL A 197 -12.29 6.62 10.10
N PHE A 198 -11.40 5.66 9.94
CA PHE A 198 -10.93 4.78 11.00
C PHE A 198 -9.40 4.86 11.15
N GLN A 199 -8.94 5.03 12.37
CA GLN A 199 -7.54 4.93 12.74
C GLN A 199 -7.23 3.53 13.25
N PHE A 200 -6.22 2.90 12.65
CA PHE A 200 -5.71 1.60 13.03
C PHE A 200 -4.35 1.76 13.69
N ILE A 201 -4.26 1.39 14.97
CA ILE A 201 -3.06 1.54 15.80
C ILE A 201 -2.44 0.16 15.99
N PRO A 202 -1.19 -0.08 15.52
CA PRO A 202 -0.55 -1.39 15.65
C PRO A 202 -0.29 -1.77 17.11
N PRO A 203 -0.19 -3.07 17.41
CA PRO A 203 0.05 -3.57 18.77
C PRO A 203 1.35 -3.02 19.38
N GLU A 204 1.30 -2.68 20.66
CA GLU A 204 2.48 -2.24 21.40
C GLU A 204 3.49 -3.39 21.65
N ASN A 205 2.96 -4.58 21.83
CA ASN A 205 3.72 -5.81 22.07
C ASN A 205 2.95 -7.03 21.55
N LYS A 206 3.54 -8.23 21.67
CA LYS A 206 2.95 -9.47 21.16
C LYS A 206 1.63 -9.88 21.82
N GLN A 207 1.35 -9.42 23.05
CA GLN A 207 0.16 -9.73 23.82
C GLN A 207 -0.97 -8.72 23.55
N ALA A 208 -0.63 -7.53 23.11
CA ALA A 208 -1.59 -6.49 22.76
C ALA A 208 -2.26 -6.77 21.42
N GLY A 209 -3.52 -6.39 21.28
CA GLY A 209 -4.24 -6.38 20.01
C GLY A 209 -4.11 -5.04 19.29
N TRP A 210 -4.56 -5.00 18.05
CA TRP A 210 -4.79 -3.76 17.32
C TRP A 210 -5.86 -2.93 18.02
N GLN A 211 -5.68 -1.61 18.07
CA GLN A 211 -6.73 -0.69 18.48
C GLN A 211 -7.32 -0.03 17.24
N ILE A 212 -8.64 0.11 17.21
CA ILE A 212 -9.35 0.74 16.10
C ILE A 212 -10.20 1.85 16.70
N ARG A 213 -10.02 3.07 16.21
CA ARG A 213 -10.80 4.24 16.60
C ARG A 213 -11.55 4.75 15.38
N GLN A 214 -12.83 5.04 15.51
CA GLN A 214 -13.57 5.79 14.51
C GLN A 214 -13.38 7.28 14.78
N LEU A 215 -12.84 7.99 13.81
CA LEU A 215 -12.56 9.44 13.90
C LEU A 215 -13.71 10.26 13.33
N TYR A 216 -14.41 9.70 12.34
CA TYR A 216 -15.53 10.36 11.66
C TYR A 216 -16.53 9.30 11.18
N ASP A 217 -17.83 9.63 11.14
CA ASP A 217 -18.93 8.68 10.90
C ASP A 217 -19.74 8.92 9.63
N GLN A 218 -19.22 9.74 8.71
CA GLN A 218 -19.85 10.00 7.41
C GLN A 218 -18.97 9.46 6.28
N PRO A 219 -19.53 9.16 5.09
CA PRO A 219 -18.79 8.65 3.94
C PRO A 219 -17.61 9.55 3.55
N VAL A 220 -16.44 8.96 3.38
CA VAL A 220 -15.20 9.64 2.96
C VAL A 220 -14.43 8.77 1.98
N SER A 221 -14.02 9.34 0.85
CA SER A 221 -13.18 8.64 -0.13
C SER A 221 -11.71 8.59 0.32
N ASP A 222 -11.16 9.74 0.68
CA ASP A 222 -9.75 9.85 1.10
C ASP A 222 -9.62 10.89 2.21
N ALA A 223 -8.74 10.64 3.16
CA ALA A 223 -8.41 11.58 4.24
C ALA A 223 -6.92 11.56 4.57
N VAL A 224 -6.44 12.69 5.01
CA VAL A 224 -5.11 12.87 5.58
C VAL A 224 -5.28 13.58 6.91
N LEU A 225 -4.67 13.04 7.96
CA LEU A 225 -4.57 13.74 9.24
C LEU A 225 -3.30 14.60 9.23
N CYS A 226 -3.43 15.85 9.62
CA CYS A 226 -2.33 16.80 9.74
C CYS A 226 -2.66 17.83 10.83
N ASP A 227 -1.68 18.21 11.61
CA ASP A 227 -1.76 19.35 12.50
C ASP A 227 -1.58 20.64 11.66
N PHE A 228 -2.68 21.25 11.23
CA PHE A 228 -2.65 22.41 10.33
C PHE A 228 -2.41 23.72 11.07
N ASP A 229 -2.82 23.84 12.33
CA ASP A 229 -2.69 25.07 13.10
C ASP A 229 -1.51 25.06 14.11
N GLY A 230 -0.86 23.90 14.26
CA GLY A 230 0.34 23.74 15.09
C GLY A 230 0.03 23.61 16.57
N ASP A 231 -1.19 23.21 16.94
CA ASP A 231 -1.58 23.04 18.35
C ASP A 231 -1.22 21.64 18.91
N GLY A 232 -0.74 20.74 18.06
CA GLY A 232 -0.31 19.38 18.40
C GLY A 232 -1.40 18.31 18.25
N GLU A 233 -2.63 18.70 17.91
CA GLU A 233 -3.73 17.80 17.61
C GLU A 233 -3.95 17.74 16.08
N PRO A 234 -4.34 16.60 15.51
CA PRO A 234 -4.60 16.51 14.08
C PRO A 234 -6.05 16.85 13.73
N GLU A 235 -6.24 17.55 12.60
CA GLU A 235 -7.51 17.71 11.92
C GLU A 235 -7.66 16.75 10.74
#